data_6d322dc117404391aa6cfe841e636045
#
_entry.id   6d322dc117404391aa6cfe841e636045
#
_cell.length_a   1.000
_cell.length_b   1.000
_cell.length_c   1.000
_cell.angle_alpha   90.00
_cell.angle_beta   90.00
_cell.angle_gamma   90.00
#
_symmetry.space_group_name_H-M   'P 1'
#
loop_
_entity.id
_entity.type
_entity.pdbx_description
1 polymer ?
#
loop_
_entity_poly.entity_id
_entity_poly.type
_entity_poly.pdbx_seq_one_letter_code
_entity_poly.pdbx_strand_id
1 'polypeptide(L)'
;ADELEEAVHKAMVMEYNATNYAKVAELGNIYTKSGQPFSERIATLQASADYLNNNFADAMTLAQKIIDTATAAGHLPDRSVYQIVFGSQNRQKDLAGETKTLEIMSNYYGNSDDWSRLDDVALGSLSSPNKANRELAALFIYRLRLITGAETTGDDYLLMAELSLGLNSPGDAETALRQGLAKGAVNPGKAAALKAKADARSKGDEASLPAAEAAAAKSATGNEDVSVAEG
;
A
#
# COMPACT_ATOMS: atom_id res chain seq x y z
N ALA A 1 -18.74 -6.88 34.66
CA ALA A 1 -17.68 -6.47 33.72
C ALA A 1 -18.27 -5.65 32.59
N ASP A 2 -19.29 -6.15 31.92
CA ASP A 2 -19.87 -5.51 30.71
C ASP A 2 -20.52 -4.15 30.98
N GLU A 3 -21.21 -3.96 32.11
CA GLU A 3 -21.83 -2.68 32.46
C GLU A 3 -20.80 -1.56 32.72
N LEU A 4 -19.69 -1.89 33.39
CA LEU A 4 -18.63 -0.92 33.64
C LEU A 4 -17.90 -0.56 32.35
N GLU A 5 -17.59 -1.56 31.51
CA GLU A 5 -16.97 -1.34 30.20
C GLU A 5 -17.84 -0.42 29.34
N GLU A 6 -19.14 -0.70 29.26
CA GLU A 6 -20.09 0.09 28.47
C GLU A 6 -20.21 1.52 28.99
N ALA A 7 -20.28 1.70 30.32
CA ALA A 7 -20.35 3.04 30.93
C ALA A 7 -19.07 3.86 30.68
N VAL A 8 -17.89 3.23 30.85
CA VAL A 8 -16.61 3.90 30.56
C VAL A 8 -16.48 4.23 29.10
N HIS A 9 -16.79 3.28 28.20
CA HIS A 9 -16.71 3.51 26.76
C HIS A 9 -17.61 4.68 26.32
N LYS A 10 -18.87 4.74 26.80
CA LYS A 10 -19.77 5.88 26.51
C LYS A 10 -19.18 7.20 26.97
N ALA A 11 -18.66 7.24 28.20
CA ALA A 11 -18.02 8.45 28.72
C ALA A 11 -16.81 8.87 27.86
N MET A 12 -15.96 7.89 27.47
CA MET A 12 -14.82 8.15 26.59
C MET A 12 -15.24 8.68 25.22
N VAL A 13 -16.28 8.12 24.60
CA VAL A 13 -16.81 8.60 23.31
C VAL A 13 -17.32 10.04 23.42
N MET A 14 -18.00 10.39 24.50
CA MET A 14 -18.46 11.77 24.73
C MET A 14 -17.29 12.75 24.83
N GLU A 15 -16.27 12.40 25.60
CA GLU A 15 -15.07 13.23 25.77
C GLU A 15 -14.24 13.31 24.46
N TYR A 16 -14.16 12.21 23.72
CA TYR A 16 -13.49 12.15 22.42
C TYR A 16 -14.15 13.10 21.41
N ASN A 17 -15.48 13.06 21.32
CA ASN A 17 -16.26 13.96 20.45
C ASN A 17 -16.16 15.43 20.87
N ALA A 18 -15.94 15.69 22.16
CA ALA A 18 -15.65 17.01 22.71
C ALA A 18 -14.18 17.43 22.56
N THR A 19 -13.33 16.59 21.90
CA THR A 19 -11.90 16.79 21.74
C THR A 19 -11.09 16.83 23.06
N ASN A 20 -11.67 16.32 24.15
CA ASN A 20 -11.03 16.23 25.46
C ASN A 20 -10.16 14.97 25.57
N TYR A 21 -9.17 14.83 24.70
CA TYR A 21 -8.34 13.61 24.57
C TYR A 21 -7.62 13.22 25.85
N ALA A 22 -7.14 14.18 26.62
CA ALA A 22 -6.53 13.92 27.94
C ALA A 22 -7.52 13.22 28.91
N LYS A 23 -8.80 13.59 28.88
CA LYS A 23 -9.84 12.95 29.69
C LYS A 23 -10.18 11.55 29.21
N VAL A 24 -10.16 11.32 27.89
CA VAL A 24 -10.31 9.97 27.32
C VAL A 24 -9.20 9.04 27.82
N ALA A 25 -7.94 9.49 27.78
CA ALA A 25 -6.80 8.73 28.31
C ALA A 25 -6.92 8.45 29.80
N GLU A 26 -7.35 9.43 30.60
CA GLU A 26 -7.61 9.25 32.04
C GLU A 26 -8.67 8.18 32.30
N LEU A 27 -9.80 8.20 31.59
CA LEU A 27 -10.88 7.22 31.73
C LEU A 27 -10.41 5.81 31.35
N GLY A 28 -9.66 5.67 30.26
CA GLY A 28 -9.05 4.40 29.87
C GLY A 28 -8.10 3.85 30.94
N ASN A 29 -7.30 4.72 31.55
CA ASN A 29 -6.41 4.35 32.66
C ASN A 29 -7.17 3.92 33.91
N ILE A 30 -8.30 4.58 34.21
CA ILE A 30 -9.19 4.18 35.31
C ILE A 30 -9.74 2.78 35.07
N TYR A 31 -10.21 2.49 33.84
CA TYR A 31 -10.71 1.17 33.48
C TYR A 31 -9.59 0.10 33.64
N THR A 32 -8.41 0.35 33.11
CA THR A 32 -7.28 -0.59 33.21
C THR A 32 -6.90 -0.87 34.68
N LYS A 33 -6.91 0.16 35.54
CA LYS A 33 -6.59 0.02 36.97
C LYS A 33 -7.69 -0.62 37.80
N SER A 34 -8.92 -0.72 37.29
CA SER A 34 -10.05 -1.34 38.00
C SER A 34 -9.98 -2.86 38.08
N GLY A 35 -8.96 -3.48 37.44
CA GLY A 35 -8.79 -4.93 37.42
C GLY A 35 -9.75 -5.67 36.47
N GLN A 36 -10.44 -4.94 35.63
CA GLN A 36 -11.29 -5.52 34.58
C GLN A 36 -10.45 -6.20 33.47
N PRO A 37 -11.01 -7.18 32.75
CA PRO A 37 -10.38 -7.76 31.57
C PRO A 37 -9.97 -6.71 30.56
N PHE A 38 -8.94 -6.98 29.77
CA PHE A 38 -8.54 -6.09 28.70
C PHE A 38 -9.67 -5.92 27.67
N SER A 39 -10.03 -4.67 27.37
CA SER A 39 -11.01 -4.33 26.36
C SER A 39 -10.32 -3.66 25.17
N GLU A 40 -10.32 -4.34 24.01
CA GLU A 40 -9.77 -3.77 22.78
C GLU A 40 -10.48 -2.46 22.39
N ARG A 41 -11.79 -2.37 22.63
CA ARG A 41 -12.62 -1.20 22.32
C ARG A 41 -12.18 0.04 23.12
N ILE A 42 -11.99 -0.12 24.43
CA ILE A 42 -11.51 0.96 25.31
C ILE A 42 -10.07 1.31 24.96
N ALA A 43 -9.21 0.31 24.77
CA ALA A 43 -7.80 0.51 24.45
C ALA A 43 -7.63 1.23 23.09
N THR A 44 -8.42 0.89 22.07
CA THR A 44 -8.35 1.54 20.76
C THR A 44 -8.76 3.03 20.86
N LEU A 45 -9.82 3.34 21.59
CA LEU A 45 -10.25 4.72 21.78
C LEU A 45 -9.23 5.53 22.60
N GLN A 46 -8.61 4.91 23.61
CA GLN A 46 -7.53 5.52 24.38
C GLN A 46 -6.30 5.77 23.52
N ALA A 47 -5.83 4.77 22.76
CA ALA A 47 -4.69 4.92 21.86
C ALA A 47 -4.91 6.03 20.82
N SER A 48 -6.13 6.14 20.28
CA SER A 48 -6.51 7.20 19.36
C SER A 48 -6.43 8.58 20.03
N ALA A 49 -6.91 8.69 21.27
CA ALA A 49 -6.87 9.93 22.03
C ALA A 49 -5.43 10.32 22.40
N ASP A 50 -4.60 9.36 22.82
CA ASP A 50 -3.17 9.58 23.09
C ASP A 50 -2.45 10.09 21.83
N TYR A 51 -2.71 9.48 20.66
CA TYR A 51 -2.16 9.93 19.39
C TYR A 51 -2.56 11.38 19.07
N LEU A 52 -3.85 11.71 19.18
CA LEU A 52 -4.37 13.05 18.92
C LEU A 52 -3.88 14.10 19.93
N ASN A 53 -3.54 13.65 21.13
CA ASN A 53 -2.93 14.49 22.18
C ASN A 53 -1.40 14.57 22.07
N ASN A 54 -0.81 14.07 20.97
CA ASN A 54 0.63 13.98 20.70
C ASN A 54 1.44 13.09 21.67
N ASN A 55 0.79 12.20 22.39
CA ASN A 55 1.42 11.19 23.26
C ASN A 55 1.76 9.94 22.43
N PHE A 56 2.58 10.09 21.40
CA PHE A 56 2.84 9.05 20.40
C PHE A 56 3.46 7.77 21.01
N ALA A 57 4.27 7.88 22.05
CA ALA A 57 4.88 6.73 22.71
C ALA A 57 3.83 5.87 23.43
N ASP A 58 2.90 6.49 24.15
CA ASP A 58 1.83 5.80 24.85
C ASP A 58 0.83 5.21 23.86
N ALA A 59 0.48 5.97 22.81
CA ALA A 59 -0.37 5.50 21.71
C ALA A 59 0.22 4.24 21.03
N MET A 60 1.51 4.24 20.71
CA MET A 60 2.20 3.07 20.14
C MET A 60 2.22 1.88 21.10
N THR A 61 2.55 2.11 22.38
CA THR A 61 2.60 1.04 23.38
C THR A 61 1.24 0.36 23.52
N LEU A 62 0.18 1.15 23.57
CA LEU A 62 -1.18 0.62 23.68
C LEU A 62 -1.65 -0.06 22.40
N ALA A 63 -1.35 0.51 21.25
CA ALA A 63 -1.66 -0.09 19.95
C ALA A 63 -0.95 -1.44 19.77
N GLN A 64 0.33 -1.56 20.16
CA GLN A 64 1.05 -2.83 20.12
C GLN A 64 0.40 -3.87 21.03
N LYS A 65 -0.02 -3.48 22.23
CA LYS A 65 -0.72 -4.39 23.14
C LYS A 65 -2.05 -4.88 22.55
N ILE A 66 -2.79 -4.03 21.83
CA ILE A 66 -4.01 -4.43 21.13
C ILE A 66 -3.68 -5.45 20.05
N ILE A 67 -2.65 -5.20 19.23
CA ILE A 67 -2.20 -6.11 18.16
C ILE A 67 -1.81 -7.47 18.74
N ASP A 68 -1.00 -7.48 19.80
CA ASP A 68 -0.54 -8.72 20.43
C ASP A 68 -1.71 -9.54 21.00
N THR A 69 -2.67 -8.86 21.64
CA THR A 69 -3.86 -9.50 22.22
C THR A 69 -4.76 -10.08 21.15
N ALA A 70 -5.06 -9.32 20.08
CA ALA A 70 -5.87 -9.77 18.96
C ALA A 70 -5.21 -10.94 18.23
N THR A 71 -3.90 -10.86 17.98
CA THR A 71 -3.12 -11.93 17.35
C THR A 71 -3.15 -13.20 18.18
N ALA A 72 -2.96 -13.10 19.51
CA ALA A 72 -3.05 -14.25 20.42
C ALA A 72 -4.45 -14.87 20.46
N ALA A 73 -5.49 -14.07 20.24
CA ALA A 73 -6.88 -14.53 20.11
C ALA A 73 -7.25 -15.03 18.71
N GLY A 74 -6.33 -14.96 17.73
CA GLY A 74 -6.50 -15.48 16.39
C GLY A 74 -7.31 -14.56 15.45
N HIS A 75 -7.39 -13.27 15.73
CA HIS A 75 -8.03 -12.30 14.85
C HIS A 75 -7.13 -11.07 14.61
N LEU A 76 -7.49 -10.28 13.60
CA LEU A 76 -6.84 -8.99 13.34
C LEU A 76 -7.56 -7.89 14.15
N PRO A 77 -6.81 -6.93 14.73
CA PRO A 77 -7.42 -5.75 15.35
C PRO A 77 -8.08 -4.86 14.28
N ASP A 78 -8.84 -3.86 14.71
CA ASP A 78 -9.35 -2.84 13.80
C ASP A 78 -8.21 -2.12 13.06
N ARG A 79 -8.42 -1.79 11.76
CA ARG A 79 -7.41 -1.09 10.94
C ARG A 79 -6.92 0.21 11.57
N SER A 80 -7.77 0.91 12.33
CA SER A 80 -7.40 2.15 13.03
C SER A 80 -6.23 1.98 13.99
N VAL A 81 -6.05 0.79 14.56
CA VAL A 81 -4.91 0.47 15.44
C VAL A 81 -3.59 0.56 14.66
N TYR A 82 -3.55 -0.02 13.46
CA TYR A 82 -2.37 0.09 12.59
C TYR A 82 -2.16 1.51 12.07
N GLN A 83 -3.23 2.29 11.87
CA GLN A 83 -3.11 3.71 11.52
C GLN A 83 -2.44 4.53 12.63
N ILE A 84 -2.70 4.20 13.91
CA ILE A 84 -2.03 4.82 15.05
C ILE A 84 -0.54 4.46 15.05
N VAL A 85 -0.21 3.19 14.83
CA VAL A 85 1.19 2.73 14.73
C VAL A 85 1.91 3.45 13.59
N PHE A 86 1.35 3.43 12.38
CA PHE A 86 1.90 4.11 11.21
C PHE A 86 2.11 5.61 11.46
N GLY A 87 1.08 6.30 11.96
CA GLY A 87 1.17 7.74 12.24
C GLY A 87 2.21 8.07 13.31
N SER A 88 2.38 7.21 14.32
CA SER A 88 3.39 7.38 15.36
C SER A 88 4.81 7.15 14.83
N GLN A 89 5.00 6.13 13.99
CA GLN A 89 6.27 5.85 13.30
C GLN A 89 6.67 7.01 12.38
N ASN A 90 5.70 7.56 11.62
CA ASN A 90 5.94 8.73 10.77
C ASN A 90 6.42 9.95 11.56
N ARG A 91 5.81 10.22 12.72
CA ARG A 91 6.26 11.29 13.63
C ARG A 91 7.67 11.07 14.17
N GLN A 92 8.07 9.82 14.34
CA GLN A 92 9.41 9.43 14.79
C GLN A 92 10.41 9.27 13.64
N LYS A 93 9.97 9.41 12.38
CA LYS A 93 10.76 9.20 11.15
C LYS A 93 11.32 7.78 11.05
N ASP A 94 10.59 6.80 11.57
CA ASP A 94 10.90 5.37 11.47
C ASP A 94 10.38 4.81 10.14
N LEU A 95 11.11 5.08 9.05
CA LEU A 95 10.73 4.64 7.70
C LEU A 95 10.63 3.12 7.57
N ALA A 96 11.47 2.36 8.29
CA ALA A 96 11.43 0.90 8.25
C ALA A 96 10.15 0.37 8.93
N GLY A 97 9.78 0.94 10.06
CA GLY A 97 8.53 0.64 10.74
C GLY A 97 7.32 1.00 9.90
N GLU A 98 7.30 2.21 9.32
CA GLU A 98 6.22 2.67 8.42
C GLU A 98 5.98 1.69 7.27
N THR A 99 7.06 1.29 6.57
CA THR A 99 6.98 0.34 5.44
C THR A 99 6.35 -0.97 5.90
N LYS A 100 6.84 -1.55 6.99
CA LYS A 100 6.31 -2.81 7.54
C LYS A 100 4.84 -2.70 7.94
N THR A 101 4.45 -1.58 8.54
CA THR A 101 3.05 -1.34 8.93
C THR A 101 2.16 -1.19 7.69
N LEU A 102 2.62 -0.49 6.66
CA LEU A 102 1.91 -0.38 5.38
C LEU A 102 1.76 -1.73 4.67
N GLU A 103 2.79 -2.58 4.67
CA GLU A 103 2.70 -3.95 4.14
C GLU A 103 1.60 -4.76 4.83
N ILE A 104 1.50 -4.66 6.17
CA ILE A 104 0.43 -5.32 6.92
C ILE A 104 -0.93 -4.74 6.54
N MET A 105 -1.06 -3.41 6.52
CA MET A 105 -2.32 -2.73 6.21
C MET A 105 -2.79 -3.06 4.78
N SER A 106 -1.90 -3.02 3.80
CA SER A 106 -2.21 -3.31 2.41
C SER A 106 -2.65 -4.77 2.22
N ASN A 107 -1.92 -5.72 2.83
CA ASN A 107 -2.19 -7.14 2.65
C ASN A 107 -3.48 -7.62 3.35
N TYR A 108 -3.78 -7.10 4.53
CA TYR A 108 -4.88 -7.62 5.35
C TYR A 108 -6.18 -6.82 5.24
N TYR A 109 -6.11 -5.52 4.95
CA TYR A 109 -7.30 -4.68 4.86
C TYR A 109 -7.64 -4.25 3.44
N GLY A 110 -6.72 -4.43 2.48
CA GLY A 110 -6.98 -4.26 1.04
C GLY A 110 -7.37 -2.84 0.63
N ASN A 111 -6.98 -1.82 1.39
CA ASN A 111 -7.33 -0.44 1.11
C ASN A 111 -6.38 0.15 0.05
N SER A 112 -6.95 0.76 -1.01
CA SER A 112 -6.17 1.34 -2.11
C SER A 112 -5.23 2.47 -1.68
N ASP A 113 -5.61 3.24 -0.65
CA ASP A 113 -4.75 4.31 -0.12
C ASP A 113 -3.51 3.76 0.57
N ASP A 114 -3.61 2.60 1.25
CA ASP A 114 -2.47 1.94 1.88
C ASP A 114 -1.52 1.40 0.83
N TRP A 115 -2.06 0.81 -0.25
CA TRP A 115 -1.27 0.40 -1.42
C TRP A 115 -0.57 1.59 -2.07
N SER A 116 -1.28 2.71 -2.27
CA SER A 116 -0.69 3.92 -2.85
C SER A 116 0.52 4.42 -2.04
N ARG A 117 0.39 4.45 -0.71
CA ARG A 117 1.48 4.87 0.18
C ARG A 117 2.65 3.89 0.18
N LEU A 118 2.36 2.58 0.17
CA LEU A 118 3.40 1.55 0.11
C LEU A 118 4.20 1.65 -1.19
N ASP A 119 3.50 1.83 -2.30
CA ASP A 119 4.11 1.99 -3.62
C ASP A 119 4.96 3.26 -3.70
N ASP A 120 4.51 4.38 -3.12
CA ASP A 120 5.28 5.63 -3.07
C ASP A 120 6.58 5.46 -2.26
N VAL A 121 6.51 4.78 -1.12
CA VAL A 121 7.69 4.45 -0.32
C VAL A 121 8.64 3.53 -1.11
N ALA A 122 8.10 2.51 -1.79
CA ALA A 122 8.88 1.59 -2.59
C ALA A 122 9.58 2.31 -3.76
N LEU A 123 8.87 3.16 -4.51
CA LEU A 123 9.46 3.97 -5.59
C LEU A 123 10.56 4.91 -5.07
N GLY A 124 10.30 5.58 -3.93
CA GLY A 124 11.27 6.50 -3.31
C GLY A 124 12.52 5.81 -2.78
N SER A 125 12.45 4.52 -2.47
CA SER A 125 13.56 3.72 -1.94
C SER A 125 14.41 3.04 -3.02
N LEU A 126 14.05 3.12 -4.30
CA LEU A 126 14.79 2.51 -5.40
C LEU A 126 16.21 3.09 -5.52
N SER A 127 17.20 2.33 -5.12
CA SER A 127 18.59 2.78 -4.98
C SER A 127 19.64 1.93 -5.73
N SER A 128 19.21 1.02 -6.60
CA SER A 128 20.17 0.21 -7.38
C SER A 128 21.09 1.11 -8.21
N PRO A 129 22.41 0.86 -8.23
CA PRO A 129 23.33 1.59 -9.10
C PRO A 129 23.09 1.31 -10.58
N ASN A 130 22.52 0.16 -10.92
CA ASN A 130 22.14 -0.20 -12.28
C ASN A 130 20.81 0.46 -12.65
N LYS A 131 20.82 1.30 -13.68
CA LYS A 131 19.64 2.02 -14.18
C LYS A 131 18.54 1.04 -14.64
N ALA A 132 18.89 0.03 -15.41
CA ALA A 132 17.91 -0.94 -15.92
C ALA A 132 17.21 -1.70 -14.80
N ASN A 133 17.92 -2.06 -13.74
CA ASN A 133 17.31 -2.72 -12.58
C ASN A 133 16.34 -1.79 -11.83
N ARG A 134 16.67 -0.48 -11.73
CA ARG A 134 15.75 0.49 -11.13
C ARG A 134 14.49 0.67 -11.98
N GLU A 135 14.65 0.78 -13.29
CA GLU A 135 13.52 0.93 -14.22
C GLU A 135 12.62 -0.30 -14.21
N LEU A 136 13.20 -1.50 -14.18
CA LEU A 136 12.45 -2.75 -14.06
C LEU A 136 11.69 -2.83 -12.74
N ALA A 137 12.35 -2.51 -11.62
CA ALA A 137 11.70 -2.48 -10.30
C ALA A 137 10.56 -1.45 -10.26
N ALA A 138 10.76 -0.26 -10.83
CA ALA A 138 9.72 0.74 -10.95
C ALA A 138 8.53 0.23 -11.76
N LEU A 139 8.78 -0.44 -12.89
CA LEU A 139 7.71 -1.01 -13.71
C LEU A 139 6.88 -2.04 -12.94
N PHE A 140 7.51 -2.90 -12.11
CA PHE A 140 6.78 -3.84 -11.27
C PHE A 140 5.89 -3.14 -10.24
N ILE A 141 6.34 -2.03 -9.65
CA ILE A 141 5.53 -1.24 -8.72
C ILE A 141 4.34 -0.60 -9.45
N TYR A 142 4.53 -0.06 -10.66
CA TYR A 142 3.43 0.48 -11.46
C TYR A 142 2.42 -0.60 -11.89
N ARG A 143 2.87 -1.81 -12.23
CA ARG A 143 1.98 -2.96 -12.46
C ARG A 143 1.13 -3.25 -11.22
N LEU A 144 1.76 -3.26 -10.04
CA LEU A 144 1.08 -3.49 -8.77
C LEU A 144 0.00 -2.42 -8.51
N ARG A 145 0.30 -1.14 -8.74
CA ARG A 145 -0.69 -0.04 -8.66
C ARG A 145 -1.94 -0.30 -9.50
N LEU A 146 -1.77 -0.77 -10.72
CA LEU A 146 -2.90 -1.05 -11.60
C LEU A 146 -3.77 -2.21 -11.10
N ILE A 147 -3.17 -3.22 -10.47
CA ILE A 147 -3.85 -4.41 -9.95
C ILE A 147 -4.57 -4.11 -8.64
N THR A 148 -3.94 -3.36 -7.74
CA THR A 148 -4.47 -3.06 -6.40
C THR A 148 -5.47 -1.91 -6.41
N GLY A 149 -5.58 -1.18 -7.52
CA GLY A 149 -6.40 0.02 -7.62
C GLY A 149 -5.83 1.21 -6.85
N ALA A 150 -4.53 1.19 -6.52
CA ALA A 150 -3.83 2.32 -5.92
C ALA A 150 -3.98 3.58 -6.77
N GLU A 151 -3.96 4.75 -6.11
CA GLU A 151 -4.07 6.03 -6.80
C GLU A 151 -2.96 6.17 -7.84
N THR A 152 -3.35 6.47 -9.07
CA THR A 152 -2.44 6.56 -10.21
C THR A 152 -2.77 7.83 -10.97
N THR A 153 -1.82 8.77 -10.98
CA THR A 153 -1.97 10.06 -11.69
C THR A 153 -1.77 9.91 -13.19
N GLY A 154 -2.15 10.94 -13.94
CA GLY A 154 -1.90 10.97 -15.39
C GLY A 154 -0.42 10.86 -15.76
N ASP A 155 0.46 11.47 -14.95
CA ASP A 155 1.91 11.42 -15.16
C ASP A 155 2.47 10.02 -14.81
N ASP A 156 1.90 9.31 -13.83
CA ASP A 156 2.27 7.92 -13.53
C ASP A 156 1.96 6.98 -14.70
N TYR A 157 0.78 7.11 -15.32
CA TYR A 157 0.42 6.32 -16.52
C TYR A 157 1.38 6.59 -17.69
N LEU A 158 1.75 7.85 -17.92
CA LEU A 158 2.70 8.20 -18.97
C LEU A 158 4.10 7.66 -18.67
N LEU A 159 4.57 7.80 -17.41
CA LEU A 159 5.87 7.28 -17.00
C LEU A 159 5.93 5.75 -17.07
N MET A 160 4.86 5.06 -16.64
CA MET A 160 4.75 3.62 -16.81
C MET A 160 4.86 3.21 -18.28
N ALA A 161 4.17 3.92 -19.18
CA ALA A 161 4.25 3.63 -20.62
C ALA A 161 5.65 3.88 -21.19
N GLU A 162 6.35 4.94 -20.75
CA GLU A 162 7.72 5.21 -21.15
C GLU A 162 8.69 4.13 -20.66
N LEU A 163 8.60 3.75 -19.38
CA LEU A 163 9.41 2.67 -18.79
C LEU A 163 9.18 1.34 -19.51
N SER A 164 7.92 1.00 -19.75
CA SER A 164 7.54 -0.25 -20.44
C SER A 164 8.13 -0.28 -21.85
N LEU A 165 8.05 0.80 -22.62
CA LEU A 165 8.68 0.90 -23.92
C LEU A 165 10.21 0.84 -23.83
N GLY A 166 10.82 1.42 -22.80
CA GLY A 166 12.25 1.35 -22.56
C GLY A 166 12.75 -0.07 -22.27
N LEU A 167 11.91 -0.86 -21.62
CA LEU A 167 12.17 -2.24 -21.21
C LEU A 167 11.64 -3.30 -22.21
N ASN A 168 11.22 -2.86 -23.39
CA ASN A 168 10.66 -3.72 -24.43
C ASN A 168 9.42 -4.52 -24.02
N SER A 169 8.53 -3.88 -23.25
CA SER A 169 7.24 -4.42 -22.81
C SER A 169 6.07 -3.56 -23.36
N PRO A 170 5.79 -3.59 -24.67
CA PRO A 170 4.80 -2.71 -25.30
C PRO A 170 3.37 -2.96 -24.80
N GLY A 171 3.03 -4.18 -24.42
CA GLY A 171 1.70 -4.53 -23.87
C GLY A 171 1.39 -3.82 -22.56
N ASP A 172 2.40 -3.62 -21.69
CA ASP A 172 2.23 -2.81 -20.47
C ASP A 172 2.02 -1.33 -20.81
N ALA A 173 2.75 -0.82 -21.81
CA ALA A 173 2.58 0.56 -22.26
C ALA A 173 1.16 0.79 -22.80
N GLU A 174 0.63 -0.12 -23.61
CA GLU A 174 -0.75 -0.06 -24.10
C GLU A 174 -1.75 -0.12 -22.95
N THR A 175 -1.52 -1.01 -21.99
CA THR A 175 -2.40 -1.16 -20.83
C THR A 175 -2.43 0.11 -19.98
N ALA A 176 -1.28 0.70 -19.67
CA ALA A 176 -1.18 1.94 -18.93
C ALA A 176 -1.90 3.09 -19.64
N LEU A 177 -1.61 3.29 -20.93
CA LEU A 177 -2.22 4.36 -21.71
C LEU A 177 -3.73 4.18 -21.86
N ARG A 178 -4.20 2.96 -22.12
CA ARG A 178 -5.62 2.62 -22.23
C ARG A 178 -6.36 2.92 -20.93
N GLN A 179 -5.81 2.52 -19.78
CA GLN A 179 -6.44 2.78 -18.49
C GLN A 179 -6.43 4.27 -18.13
N GLY A 180 -5.30 4.96 -18.33
CA GLY A 180 -5.18 6.38 -18.06
C GLY A 180 -6.12 7.24 -18.89
N LEU A 181 -6.29 6.89 -20.17
CA LEU A 181 -7.25 7.55 -21.07
C LEU A 181 -8.70 7.24 -20.66
N ALA A 182 -9.03 5.99 -20.35
CA ALA A 182 -10.37 5.58 -19.94
C ALA A 182 -10.82 6.26 -18.65
N LYS A 183 -9.92 6.48 -17.70
CA LYS A 183 -10.18 7.23 -16.47
C LYS A 183 -10.19 8.75 -16.66
N GLY A 184 -9.85 9.27 -17.85
CA GLY A 184 -9.68 10.70 -18.10
C GLY A 184 -8.47 11.32 -17.37
N ALA A 185 -7.58 10.51 -16.81
CA ALA A 185 -6.39 10.96 -16.10
C ALA A 185 -5.29 11.44 -17.07
N VAL A 186 -5.21 10.84 -18.25
CA VAL A 186 -4.21 11.18 -19.28
C VAL A 186 -4.85 11.99 -20.41
N ASN A 187 -4.19 13.10 -20.77
CA ASN A 187 -4.60 13.88 -21.94
C ASN A 187 -4.26 13.12 -23.23
N PRO A 188 -5.24 12.92 -24.15
CA PRO A 188 -5.01 12.19 -25.41
C PRO A 188 -3.85 12.71 -26.25
N GLY A 189 -3.64 14.03 -26.27
CA GLY A 189 -2.53 14.63 -27.01
C GLY A 189 -1.16 14.26 -26.46
N LYS A 190 -1.03 14.17 -25.12
CA LYS A 190 0.21 13.70 -24.46
C LYS A 190 0.46 12.21 -24.70
N ALA A 191 -0.60 11.40 -24.76
CA ALA A 191 -0.51 9.96 -24.97
C ALA A 191 -0.20 9.56 -26.41
N ALA A 192 -0.52 10.40 -27.41
CA ALA A 192 -0.55 10.03 -28.81
C ALA A 192 0.76 9.42 -29.34
N ALA A 193 1.90 10.03 -29.02
CA ALA A 193 3.20 9.56 -29.49
C ALA A 193 3.62 8.23 -28.82
N LEU A 194 3.34 8.07 -27.51
CA LEU A 194 3.63 6.84 -26.78
C LEU A 194 2.72 5.71 -27.26
N LYS A 195 1.45 6.01 -27.48
CA LYS A 195 0.49 5.04 -28.01
C LYS A 195 0.91 4.54 -29.39
N ALA A 196 1.28 5.43 -30.31
CA ALA A 196 1.73 5.03 -31.64
C ALA A 196 2.98 4.14 -31.58
N LYS A 197 3.91 4.42 -30.66
CA LYS A 197 5.09 3.56 -30.44
C LYS A 197 4.73 2.20 -29.86
N ALA A 198 3.82 2.15 -28.88
CA ALA A 198 3.36 0.91 -28.28
C ALA A 198 2.67 0.03 -29.32
N ASP A 199 1.67 0.57 -30.02
CA ASP A 199 0.92 -0.13 -31.10
C ASP A 199 1.86 -0.69 -32.19
N ALA A 200 2.91 0.07 -32.57
CA ALA A 200 3.86 -0.37 -33.59
C ALA A 200 4.75 -1.53 -33.10
N ARG A 201 5.17 -1.50 -31.82
CA ARG A 201 6.00 -2.57 -31.22
C ARG A 201 5.19 -3.83 -30.96
N SER A 202 3.99 -3.72 -30.39
CA SER A 202 3.10 -4.88 -30.18
C SER A 202 2.80 -5.61 -31.48
N LYS A 203 2.53 -4.88 -32.57
CA LYS A 203 2.35 -5.50 -33.89
C LYS A 203 3.61 -6.19 -34.41
N GLY A 204 4.79 -5.64 -34.09
CA GLY A 204 6.07 -6.27 -34.43
C GLY A 204 6.27 -7.58 -33.66
N ASP A 205 5.98 -7.56 -32.36
CA ASP A 205 6.12 -8.72 -31.49
C ASP A 205 5.11 -9.81 -31.90
N GLU A 206 3.82 -9.46 -32.12
CA GLU A 206 2.83 -10.40 -32.63
C GLU A 206 3.26 -11.05 -33.98
N ALA A 207 3.84 -10.28 -34.89
CA ALA A 207 4.31 -10.78 -36.17
C ALA A 207 5.51 -11.71 -36.04
N SER A 208 6.36 -11.51 -35.03
CA SER A 208 7.57 -12.31 -34.78
C SER A 208 7.34 -13.54 -33.90
N LEU A 209 6.25 -13.56 -33.14
CA LEU A 209 5.93 -14.59 -32.14
C LEU A 209 5.93 -16.02 -32.70
N PRO A 210 5.30 -16.34 -33.86
CA PRO A 210 5.32 -17.70 -34.41
C PRO A 210 6.72 -18.20 -34.75
N ALA A 211 7.61 -17.31 -35.18
CA ALA A 211 9.01 -17.68 -35.49
C ALA A 211 9.82 -17.89 -34.19
N ALA A 212 9.58 -17.06 -33.16
CA ALA A 212 10.21 -17.17 -31.86
C ALA A 212 9.78 -18.45 -31.13
N GLU A 213 8.48 -18.78 -31.14
CA GLU A 213 7.95 -20.05 -30.60
C GLU A 213 8.56 -21.28 -31.30
N ALA A 214 8.67 -21.23 -32.64
CA ALA A 214 9.27 -22.32 -33.40
C ALA A 214 10.77 -22.46 -33.11
N ALA A 215 11.49 -21.41 -32.78
CA ALA A 215 12.88 -21.43 -32.37
C ALA A 215 13.00 -21.96 -30.92
N ALA A 216 12.18 -21.50 -29.99
CA ALA A 216 12.15 -21.95 -28.62
C ALA A 216 11.87 -23.47 -28.53
N ALA A 217 10.91 -23.96 -29.28
CA ALA A 217 10.60 -25.40 -29.32
C ALA A 217 11.75 -26.31 -29.82
N LYS A 218 12.75 -25.73 -30.46
CA LYS A 218 13.96 -26.44 -30.92
C LYS A 218 15.17 -26.21 -30.00
N SER A 219 15.06 -25.36 -29.04
CA SER A 219 16.13 -25.03 -28.12
C SER A 219 16.35 -26.12 -27.09
N ALA A 220 17.63 -26.42 -26.81
CA ALA A 220 18.02 -27.38 -25.77
C ALA A 220 18.08 -26.69 -24.38
N THR A 221 17.93 -25.37 -24.31
CA THR A 221 17.99 -24.57 -23.11
C THR A 221 16.64 -23.84 -22.96
N GLY A 222 16.04 -23.78 -21.80
CA GLY A 222 14.78 -23.08 -21.61
C GLY A 222 14.85 -21.55 -21.71
N ASN A 223 15.97 -20.97 -22.14
CA ASN A 223 16.17 -19.53 -22.22
C ASN A 223 15.31 -18.88 -23.31
N GLU A 224 15.15 -19.55 -24.45
CA GLU A 224 14.30 -19.07 -25.54
C GLU A 224 12.81 -19.14 -25.17
N ASP A 225 12.40 -20.15 -24.38
CA ASP A 225 11.03 -20.26 -23.87
C ASP A 225 10.70 -19.09 -22.93
N VAL A 226 11.66 -18.69 -22.08
CA VAL A 226 11.50 -17.52 -21.22
C VAL A 226 11.40 -16.24 -22.04
N SER A 227 12.22 -16.08 -23.07
CA SER A 227 12.19 -14.91 -23.94
C SER A 227 10.86 -14.76 -24.69
N VAL A 228 10.25 -15.87 -25.10
CA VAL A 228 8.90 -15.87 -25.73
C VAL A 228 7.84 -15.48 -24.72
N ALA A 229 7.95 -15.93 -23.47
CA ALA A 229 6.97 -15.62 -22.41
C ALA A 229 7.05 -14.16 -21.91
N GLU A 230 8.23 -13.52 -22.07
CA GLU A 230 8.47 -12.14 -21.62
C GLU A 230 8.15 -11.09 -22.70
N GLY A 231 8.04 -11.48 -23.97
CA GLY A 231 7.69 -10.62 -25.13
C GLY A 231 6.21 -10.44 -25.30
#